data_e025a99b01f737504274eead2e261b20
#
_entry.id   e025a99b01f737504274eead2e261b20
#
_cell.length_a   1.000
_cell.length_b   1.000
_cell.length_c   1.000
_cell.angle_alpha   90.00
_cell.angle_beta   90.00
_cell.angle_gamma   90.00
#
_symmetry.space_group_name_H-M   'P 1'
#
loop_
_entity.id
_entity.type
_entity.pdbx_description
1 polymer ?
#
loop_
_entity_poly.entity_id
_entity_poly.type
_entity_poly.pdbx_seq_one_letter_code
_entity_poly.pdbx_strand_id
1 'polypeptide(L)'
;MGIDAIKQISDIAFNNPKTYVETILDIYTKFFKLVKEAFNSEQGFTAALDKACAKFINNNAVTTAAGNTKKSPELLAQYCNVLLRKGNIAGEEPDFEEKLNQIMVVFNYVENKDVFLKFYRKMFAKRLVDQLCASDDYEESMISKLKLACGFDYTSELQQMFQDIRISKSLTDQYQTYCERNNFHDIVDFSVMVLKTNSWPFSAPRNFVLPIELKKPFESFTTFYTQQHNGRKLILLHQHSKGDLQTLYTEQKYTLHVSTYEMVILLLFNKRPSWTVERMQDETQIDVHLFWQVLCNLLKSKLITCPEINNNELEEDLNEKNDIKMNYNIQIANNFKSKKVKINLNVPIKSVEQKDIEGLYRTIDKDRIGLIRAALVRTMKSRQTLKHSLLMQEVIHQLSSRFKLQIPVIKKCIEKLIEEKYFERQSNENDMLNYLA
;
A
#
# COMPACT_ATOMS: atom_id res chain seq x y z
N MET A 1 28.86 11.71 14.79
CA MET A 1 27.69 12.16 15.57
C MET A 1 26.35 11.69 14.95
N GLY A 2 25.92 12.09 13.74
CA GLY A 2 24.67 11.59 13.16
C GLY A 2 24.66 10.08 12.89
N ILE A 3 25.72 9.55 12.31
CA ILE A 3 25.89 8.10 12.06
C ILE A 3 25.95 7.33 13.40
N ASP A 4 26.64 7.85 14.41
CA ASP A 4 26.77 7.19 15.69
C ASP A 4 25.46 7.18 16.47
N ALA A 5 24.68 8.26 16.43
CA ALA A 5 23.38 8.32 17.06
C ALA A 5 22.42 7.27 16.47
N ILE A 6 22.37 7.13 15.13
CA ILE A 6 21.56 6.08 14.48
C ILE A 6 22.13 4.68 14.80
N LYS A 7 23.44 4.53 14.95
CA LYS A 7 24.05 3.26 15.35
C LYS A 7 23.59 2.81 16.75
N GLN A 8 23.46 3.75 17.71
CA GLN A 8 23.00 3.44 19.06
C GLN A 8 21.57 2.94 19.15
N ILE A 9 20.73 3.35 18.20
CA ILE A 9 19.30 2.98 18.15
C ILE A 9 18.98 1.97 17.04
N SER A 10 19.99 1.45 16.32
CA SER A 10 19.80 0.67 15.08
C SER A 10 18.81 -0.48 15.22
N ASP A 11 18.88 -1.25 16.31
CA ASP A 11 18.04 -2.43 16.51
C ASP A 11 16.56 -2.06 16.72
N ILE A 12 16.29 -0.95 17.41
CA ILE A 12 14.94 -0.43 17.62
C ILE A 12 14.45 0.27 16.36
N ALA A 13 15.29 1.13 15.78
CA ALA A 13 14.95 1.95 14.61
C ALA A 13 14.66 1.15 13.34
N PHE A 14 15.22 -0.05 13.21
CA PHE A 14 14.98 -0.95 12.07
C PHE A 14 13.50 -1.28 11.89
N ASN A 15 12.76 -1.41 13.00
CA ASN A 15 11.32 -1.75 13.00
C ASN A 15 10.45 -0.63 13.57
N ASN A 16 11.02 0.48 14.01
CA ASN A 16 10.28 1.62 14.56
C ASN A 16 10.53 2.88 13.74
N PRO A 17 9.63 3.20 12.78
CA PRO A 17 9.75 4.37 11.90
C PRO A 17 9.81 5.69 12.68
N LYS A 18 9.06 5.78 13.81
CA LYS A 18 8.98 6.98 14.62
C LYS A 18 10.36 7.29 15.23
N THR A 19 10.95 6.35 15.96
CA THR A 19 12.27 6.51 16.55
C THR A 19 13.34 6.86 15.51
N TYR A 20 13.28 6.23 14.32
CA TYR A 20 14.22 6.51 13.24
C TYR A 20 14.15 7.95 12.75
N VAL A 21 12.94 8.41 12.37
CA VAL A 21 12.74 9.73 11.75
C VAL A 21 12.94 10.85 12.78
N GLU A 22 12.43 10.69 14.01
CA GLU A 22 12.61 11.69 15.07
C GLU A 22 14.09 11.88 15.41
N THR A 23 14.88 10.81 15.50
CA THR A 23 16.33 10.93 15.72
C THR A 23 17.03 11.70 14.57
N ILE A 24 16.63 11.46 13.32
CA ILE A 24 17.16 12.22 12.18
C ILE A 24 16.80 13.71 12.31
N LEU A 25 15.57 14.02 12.66
CA LEU A 25 15.09 15.39 12.81
C LEU A 25 15.79 16.13 13.97
N ASP A 26 16.00 15.49 15.10
CA ASP A 26 16.73 16.06 16.24
C ASP A 26 18.17 16.42 15.86
N ILE A 27 18.84 15.51 15.13
CA ILE A 27 20.19 15.78 14.63
C ILE A 27 20.18 16.94 13.64
N TYR A 28 19.28 16.92 12.67
CA TYR A 28 19.14 17.99 11.68
C TYR A 28 18.90 19.34 12.37
N THR A 29 17.90 19.41 13.25
CA THR A 29 17.51 20.64 13.95
C THR A 29 18.65 21.22 14.76
N LYS A 30 19.39 20.36 15.46
CA LYS A 30 20.57 20.76 16.23
C LYS A 30 21.63 21.43 15.36
N PHE A 31 22.00 20.83 14.24
CA PHE A 31 23.03 21.36 13.38
C PHE A 31 22.52 22.53 12.52
N PHE A 32 21.27 22.51 12.10
CA PHE A 32 20.65 23.62 11.40
C PHE A 32 20.63 24.89 12.28
N LYS A 33 20.25 24.74 13.56
CA LYS A 33 20.31 25.82 14.54
C LYS A 33 21.73 26.36 14.72
N LEU A 34 22.73 25.48 14.83
CA LEU A 34 24.13 25.85 14.90
C LEU A 34 24.59 26.67 13.69
N VAL A 35 24.27 26.20 12.46
CA VAL A 35 24.62 26.91 11.22
C VAL A 35 23.94 28.28 11.15
N LYS A 36 22.68 28.35 11.58
CA LYS A 36 21.91 29.59 11.58
C LYS A 36 22.42 30.62 12.60
N GLU A 37 22.65 30.20 13.85
CA GLU A 37 22.97 31.10 14.95
C GLU A 37 24.49 31.43 15.06
N ALA A 38 25.36 30.43 14.84
CA ALA A 38 26.81 30.64 14.95
C ALA A 38 27.47 31.10 13.66
N PHE A 39 26.91 30.76 12.50
CA PHE A 39 27.49 31.03 11.18
C PHE A 39 26.56 31.85 10.25
N ASN A 40 25.51 32.48 10.80
CA ASN A 40 24.55 33.34 10.07
C ASN A 40 24.07 32.74 8.73
N SER A 41 23.88 31.42 8.69
CA SER A 41 23.49 30.69 7.47
C SER A 41 24.44 30.92 6.27
N GLU A 42 25.75 31.10 6.51
CA GLU A 42 26.71 31.24 5.44
C GLU A 42 26.63 30.05 4.48
N GLN A 43 26.66 30.34 3.18
CA GLN A 43 26.40 29.37 2.12
C GLN A 43 27.32 28.13 2.17
N GLY A 44 28.58 28.31 2.56
CA GLY A 44 29.55 27.22 2.69
C GLY A 44 29.16 26.21 3.80
N PHE A 45 28.73 26.71 4.98
CA PHE A 45 28.29 25.87 6.08
C PHE A 45 26.92 25.22 5.82
N THR A 46 26.01 25.93 5.15
CA THR A 46 24.72 25.36 4.72
C THR A 46 24.93 24.21 3.74
N ALA A 47 25.77 24.40 2.72
CA ALA A 47 26.11 23.34 1.77
C ALA A 47 26.81 22.13 2.41
N ALA A 48 27.68 22.39 3.41
CA ALA A 48 28.31 21.32 4.19
C ALA A 48 27.29 20.53 5.02
N LEU A 49 26.32 21.21 5.64
CA LEU A 49 25.23 20.57 6.37
C LEU A 49 24.37 19.70 5.44
N ASP A 50 23.98 20.23 4.29
CA ASP A 50 23.17 19.51 3.29
C ASP A 50 23.89 18.23 2.82
N LYS A 51 25.18 18.33 2.52
CA LYS A 51 25.99 17.17 2.13
C LYS A 51 26.12 16.15 3.24
N ALA A 52 26.29 16.59 4.50
CA ALA A 52 26.34 15.71 5.66
C ALA A 52 25.01 15.01 5.89
N CYS A 53 23.89 15.75 5.80
CA CYS A 53 22.53 15.21 5.94
C CYS A 53 22.23 14.17 4.85
N ALA A 54 22.49 14.48 3.59
CA ALA A 54 22.34 13.53 2.50
C ALA A 54 23.15 12.25 2.73
N LYS A 55 24.39 12.37 3.25
CA LYS A 55 25.23 11.22 3.53
C LYS A 55 24.68 10.35 4.66
N PHE A 56 24.33 10.92 5.83
CA PHE A 56 23.94 10.11 6.98
C PHE A 56 22.50 9.55 6.87
N ILE A 57 21.60 10.22 6.14
CA ILE A 57 20.24 9.72 5.90
C ILE A 57 20.26 8.50 4.98
N ASN A 58 21.09 8.51 3.94
CA ASN A 58 21.13 7.42 2.96
C ASN A 58 22.11 6.30 3.32
N ASN A 59 23.12 6.57 4.16
CA ASN A 59 24.16 5.60 4.57
C ASN A 59 24.37 5.63 6.08
N ASN A 60 23.67 4.76 6.78
CA ASN A 60 23.73 4.62 8.24
C ASN A 60 23.63 3.15 8.68
N ALA A 61 23.66 2.87 9.98
CA ALA A 61 23.60 1.52 10.51
C ALA A 61 22.34 0.76 10.10
N VAL A 62 21.18 1.44 10.02
CA VAL A 62 19.89 0.83 9.63
C VAL A 62 19.92 0.43 8.14
N THR A 63 20.41 1.29 7.26
CA THR A 63 20.53 0.96 5.82
C THR A 63 21.59 -0.10 5.57
N THR A 64 22.65 -0.15 6.37
CA THR A 64 23.68 -1.18 6.31
C THR A 64 23.14 -2.53 6.78
N ALA A 65 22.41 -2.58 7.90
CA ALA A 65 21.76 -3.79 8.39
C ALA A 65 20.72 -4.35 7.40
N ALA A 66 20.00 -3.45 6.69
CA ALA A 66 19.08 -3.85 5.63
C ALA A 66 19.79 -4.30 4.34
N GLY A 67 21.09 -4.11 4.21
CA GLY A 67 21.86 -4.41 3.01
C GLY A 67 21.52 -3.53 1.79
N ASN A 68 20.76 -2.44 1.99
CA ASN A 68 20.36 -1.55 0.90
C ASN A 68 19.95 -0.14 1.39
N THR A 69 20.07 0.85 0.52
CA THR A 69 19.71 2.25 0.80
C THR A 69 18.19 2.52 0.70
N LYS A 70 17.38 1.51 0.38
CA LYS A 70 15.92 1.64 0.22
C LYS A 70 15.19 1.64 1.57
N LYS A 71 15.85 1.23 2.67
CA LYS A 71 15.24 1.16 4.00
C LYS A 71 14.90 2.52 4.59
N SER A 72 15.73 3.53 4.40
CA SER A 72 15.49 4.89 4.89
C SER A 72 14.20 5.51 4.32
N PRO A 73 13.98 5.55 2.98
CA PRO A 73 12.73 6.04 2.42
C PRO A 73 11.50 5.19 2.76
N GLU A 74 11.65 3.87 2.96
CA GLU A 74 10.58 3.01 3.47
C GLU A 74 10.13 3.45 4.86
N LEU A 75 11.08 3.61 5.81
CA LEU A 75 10.79 4.06 7.17
C LEU A 75 10.16 5.45 7.21
N LEU A 76 10.61 6.36 6.35
CA LEU A 76 10.00 7.68 6.23
C LEU A 76 8.54 7.59 5.77
N ALA A 77 8.22 6.75 4.77
CA ALA A 77 6.86 6.53 4.30
C ALA A 77 5.98 5.89 5.39
N GLN A 78 6.54 4.94 6.16
CA GLN A 78 5.85 4.33 7.30
C GLN A 78 5.57 5.36 8.42
N TYR A 79 6.51 6.26 8.70
CA TYR A 79 6.31 7.34 9.65
C TYR A 79 5.18 8.28 9.23
N CYS A 80 5.15 8.69 7.95
CA CYS A 80 4.02 9.45 7.39
C CYS A 80 2.69 8.74 7.56
N ASN A 81 2.68 7.42 7.31
CA ASN A 81 1.47 6.62 7.48
C ASN A 81 0.98 6.59 8.93
N VAL A 82 1.88 6.47 9.89
CA VAL A 82 1.54 6.53 11.32
C VAL A 82 0.97 7.90 11.68
N LEU A 83 1.62 8.97 11.22
CA LEU A 83 1.22 10.35 11.54
C LEU A 83 -0.16 10.71 10.97
N LEU A 84 -0.44 10.30 9.71
CA LEU A 84 -1.68 10.64 8.98
C LEU A 84 -2.86 9.70 9.33
N ARG A 85 -2.70 8.77 10.26
CA ARG A 85 -3.73 7.80 10.62
C ARG A 85 -4.58 8.27 11.81
N LYS A 86 -5.91 8.02 11.76
CA LYS A 86 -6.84 8.23 12.88
C LYS A 86 -6.33 7.61 14.18
N GLY A 87 -6.51 8.32 15.27
CA GLY A 87 -6.13 7.87 16.62
C GLY A 87 -4.71 8.26 17.03
N ASN A 88 -3.86 8.71 16.13
CA ASN A 88 -2.52 9.19 16.45
C ASN A 88 -2.45 10.73 16.59
N ILE A 89 -3.49 11.43 16.18
CA ILE A 89 -3.64 12.88 16.36
C ILE A 89 -4.54 13.09 17.58
N ALA A 90 -3.99 13.59 18.66
CA ALA A 90 -4.72 14.00 19.86
C ALA A 90 -5.24 15.42 19.65
N GLY A 91 -6.42 15.56 19.05
CA GLY A 91 -7.05 16.86 18.82
C GLY A 91 -6.53 17.61 17.58
N GLU A 92 -7.00 18.86 17.40
CA GLU A 92 -6.43 19.81 16.45
C GLU A 92 -5.07 20.25 16.98
N GLU A 93 -3.99 19.53 16.63
CA GLU A 93 -2.64 19.95 16.98
C GLU A 93 -2.24 21.13 16.08
N PRO A 94 -2.02 22.35 16.61
CA PRO A 94 -1.58 23.52 15.83
C PRO A 94 -0.23 23.27 15.13
N ASP A 95 0.53 22.28 15.60
CA ASP A 95 1.86 21.94 15.07
C ASP A 95 1.87 20.87 13.97
N PHE A 96 0.70 20.42 13.49
CA PHE A 96 0.67 19.31 12.51
C PHE A 96 1.31 19.69 11.17
N GLU A 97 1.07 20.91 10.69
CA GLU A 97 1.72 21.43 9.50
C GLU A 97 3.24 21.51 9.65
N GLU A 98 3.74 21.83 10.83
CA GLU A 98 5.19 21.82 11.12
C GLU A 98 5.75 20.40 11.05
N LYS A 99 5.04 19.39 11.57
CA LYS A 99 5.44 17.99 11.44
C LYS A 99 5.51 17.54 9.97
N LEU A 100 4.55 17.99 9.13
CA LEU A 100 4.61 17.73 7.68
C LEU A 100 5.82 18.42 7.02
N ASN A 101 6.14 19.66 7.43
CA ASN A 101 7.34 20.37 6.95
C ASN A 101 8.61 19.62 7.32
N GLN A 102 8.72 19.14 8.56
CA GLN A 102 9.85 18.34 9.04
C GLN A 102 10.04 17.04 8.24
N ILE A 103 8.94 16.35 7.90
CA ILE A 103 9.00 15.18 7.00
C ILE A 103 9.60 15.58 5.65
N MET A 104 9.19 16.72 5.10
CA MET A 104 9.71 17.19 3.81
C MET A 104 11.19 17.55 3.86
N VAL A 105 11.69 18.02 5.01
CA VAL A 105 13.13 18.21 5.20
C VAL A 105 13.88 16.89 5.02
N VAL A 106 13.46 15.81 5.70
CA VAL A 106 14.10 14.50 5.56
C VAL A 106 13.94 13.96 4.12
N PHE A 107 12.74 14.11 3.55
CA PHE A 107 12.42 13.67 2.19
C PHE A 107 13.33 14.29 1.12
N ASN A 108 13.69 15.57 1.28
CA ASN A 108 14.56 16.26 0.32
C ASN A 108 15.96 15.63 0.22
N TYR A 109 16.48 15.09 1.34
CA TYR A 109 17.79 14.43 1.37
C TYR A 109 17.74 12.95 0.97
N VAL A 110 16.57 12.34 0.84
CA VAL A 110 16.42 10.94 0.40
C VAL A 110 16.80 10.82 -1.08
N GLU A 111 17.77 9.93 -1.39
CA GLU A 111 18.22 9.66 -2.77
C GLU A 111 17.20 8.81 -3.56
N ASN A 112 16.51 7.89 -2.92
CA ASN A 112 15.57 6.96 -3.55
C ASN A 112 14.12 7.40 -3.29
N LYS A 113 13.71 8.53 -3.89
CA LYS A 113 12.37 9.11 -3.73
C LYS A 113 11.26 8.21 -4.29
N ASP A 114 11.56 7.44 -5.33
CA ASP A 114 10.65 6.45 -5.92
C ASP A 114 10.23 5.35 -4.91
N VAL A 115 11.16 4.93 -4.04
CA VAL A 115 10.86 3.96 -2.95
C VAL A 115 9.85 4.58 -1.99
N PHE A 116 10.13 5.80 -1.49
CA PHE A 116 9.20 6.50 -0.62
C PHE A 116 7.81 6.59 -1.24
N LEU A 117 7.72 7.08 -2.48
CA LEU A 117 6.44 7.28 -3.16
C LEU A 117 5.66 5.97 -3.37
N LYS A 118 6.36 4.88 -3.70
CA LYS A 118 5.73 3.56 -3.87
C LYS A 118 5.14 3.03 -2.56
N PHE A 119 5.89 3.14 -1.46
CA PHE A 119 5.40 2.77 -0.13
C PHE A 119 4.29 3.69 0.34
N TYR A 120 4.47 5.00 0.20
CA TYR A 120 3.46 6.00 0.57
C TYR A 120 2.15 5.77 -0.18
N ARG A 121 2.20 5.58 -1.51
CA ARG A 121 1.03 5.30 -2.35
C ARG A 121 0.26 4.05 -1.88
N LYS A 122 0.96 2.96 -1.57
CA LYS A 122 0.34 1.73 -1.05
C LYS A 122 -0.37 1.97 0.29
N MET A 123 0.29 2.65 1.22
CA MET A 123 -0.26 2.95 2.53
C MET A 123 -1.39 3.96 2.46
N PHE A 124 -1.28 4.97 1.61
CA PHE A 124 -2.31 5.97 1.36
C PHE A 124 -3.58 5.32 0.79
N ALA A 125 -3.44 4.47 -0.23
CA ALA A 125 -4.56 3.71 -0.78
C ALA A 125 -5.30 2.91 0.30
N LYS A 126 -4.55 2.23 1.19
CA LYS A 126 -5.13 1.48 2.31
C LYS A 126 -5.84 2.40 3.31
N ARG A 127 -5.23 3.54 3.69
CA ARG A 127 -5.87 4.51 4.58
C ARG A 127 -7.19 5.06 4.02
N LEU A 128 -7.21 5.37 2.72
CA LEU A 128 -8.41 5.87 2.04
C LEU A 128 -9.54 4.83 2.04
N VAL A 129 -9.27 3.61 1.60
CA VAL A 129 -10.27 2.54 1.50
C VAL A 129 -10.76 2.10 2.88
N ASP A 130 -9.87 2.02 3.86
CA ASP A 130 -10.22 1.66 5.23
C ASP A 130 -10.79 2.83 6.05
N GLN A 131 -10.90 4.03 5.46
CA GLN A 131 -11.38 5.26 6.11
C GLN A 131 -10.59 5.60 7.38
N LEU A 132 -9.28 5.36 7.34
CA LEU A 132 -8.35 5.56 8.45
C LEU A 132 -7.59 6.89 8.36
N CYS A 133 -7.88 7.76 7.39
CA CYS A 133 -7.29 9.09 7.30
C CYS A 133 -7.71 9.95 8.50
N ALA A 134 -6.77 10.65 9.11
CA ALA A 134 -7.02 11.53 10.25
C ALA A 134 -7.87 12.74 9.83
N SER A 135 -7.50 13.37 8.71
CA SER A 135 -8.23 14.48 8.08
C SER A 135 -7.97 14.48 6.57
N ASP A 136 -8.99 14.86 5.80
CA ASP A 136 -8.86 15.07 4.35
C ASP A 136 -7.89 16.23 4.06
N ASP A 137 -7.88 17.29 4.89
CA ASP A 137 -7.02 18.47 4.71
C ASP A 137 -5.54 18.13 4.90
N TYR A 138 -5.22 17.27 5.87
CA TYR A 138 -3.84 16.83 6.11
C TYR A 138 -3.29 15.97 4.97
N GLU A 139 -4.13 15.11 4.39
CA GLU A 139 -3.75 14.33 3.20
C GLU A 139 -3.53 15.25 1.99
N GLU A 140 -4.40 16.24 1.79
CA GLU A 140 -4.28 17.22 0.69
C GLU A 140 -3.02 18.09 0.86
N SER A 141 -2.71 18.55 2.09
CA SER A 141 -1.47 19.26 2.40
C SER A 141 -0.23 18.42 2.09
N MET A 142 -0.20 17.15 2.53
CA MET A 142 0.93 16.26 2.24
C MET A 142 1.12 16.03 0.73
N ILE A 143 0.04 15.78 -0.02
CA ILE A 143 0.10 15.63 -1.48
C ILE A 143 0.63 16.91 -2.14
N SER A 144 0.20 18.07 -1.67
CA SER A 144 0.65 19.37 -2.19
C SER A 144 2.16 19.59 -1.95
N LYS A 145 2.66 19.25 -0.75
CA LYS A 145 4.08 19.31 -0.43
C LYS A 145 4.91 18.36 -1.30
N LEU A 146 4.44 17.12 -1.49
CA LEU A 146 5.08 16.16 -2.40
C LEU A 146 5.07 16.64 -3.84
N LYS A 147 4.00 17.29 -4.30
CA LYS A 147 3.90 17.88 -5.64
C LYS A 147 4.92 19.00 -5.86
N LEU A 148 5.13 19.85 -4.85
CA LEU A 148 6.15 20.90 -4.91
C LEU A 148 7.57 20.32 -4.97
N ALA A 149 7.84 19.22 -4.25
CA ALA A 149 9.16 18.61 -4.19
C ALA A 149 9.50 17.71 -5.40
N CYS A 150 8.53 17.02 -5.98
CA CYS A 150 8.75 16.00 -7.02
C CYS A 150 8.05 16.30 -8.36
N GLY A 151 7.16 17.28 -8.40
CA GLY A 151 6.36 17.59 -9.58
C GLY A 151 5.07 16.78 -9.70
N PHE A 152 4.27 17.16 -10.70
CA PHE A 152 2.93 16.60 -10.95
C PHE A 152 2.97 15.12 -11.32
N ASP A 153 3.93 14.71 -12.16
CA ASP A 153 4.02 13.32 -12.66
C ASP A 153 4.10 12.29 -11.53
N TYR A 154 4.71 12.67 -10.39
CA TYR A 154 4.85 11.79 -9.22
C TYR A 154 3.61 11.72 -8.36
N THR A 155 2.81 12.79 -8.35
CA THR A 155 1.68 12.93 -7.41
C THR A 155 0.34 12.78 -8.08
N SER A 156 0.30 12.68 -9.43
CA SER A 156 -0.93 12.55 -10.20
C SER A 156 -1.79 11.36 -9.77
N GLU A 157 -1.16 10.21 -9.48
CA GLU A 157 -1.87 9.03 -8.99
C GLU A 157 -2.44 9.22 -7.58
N LEU A 158 -1.70 9.90 -6.68
CA LEU A 158 -2.18 10.22 -5.33
C LEU A 158 -3.37 11.17 -5.39
N GLN A 159 -3.30 12.22 -6.22
CA GLN A 159 -4.40 13.15 -6.44
C GLN A 159 -5.63 12.44 -7.02
N GLN A 160 -5.42 11.52 -7.98
CA GLN A 160 -6.52 10.77 -8.57
C GLN A 160 -7.18 9.83 -7.54
N MET A 161 -6.40 9.14 -6.69
CA MET A 161 -6.97 8.32 -5.62
C MET A 161 -7.83 9.15 -4.67
N PHE A 162 -7.36 10.32 -4.28
CA PHE A 162 -8.11 11.23 -3.40
C PHE A 162 -9.40 11.72 -4.05
N GLN A 163 -9.34 12.07 -5.34
CA GLN A 163 -10.50 12.48 -6.13
C GLN A 163 -11.53 11.35 -6.28
N ASP A 164 -11.07 10.12 -6.52
CA ASP A 164 -11.96 8.95 -6.65
C ASP A 164 -12.78 8.74 -5.38
N ILE A 165 -12.19 8.91 -4.19
CA ILE A 165 -12.91 8.81 -2.91
C ILE A 165 -13.95 9.91 -2.75
N ARG A 166 -13.60 11.15 -3.09
CA ARG A 166 -14.55 12.29 -3.03
C ARG A 166 -15.75 12.07 -3.95
N ILE A 167 -15.52 11.62 -5.18
CA ILE A 167 -16.57 11.31 -6.14
C ILE A 167 -17.41 10.12 -5.65
N SER A 168 -16.80 9.12 -5.05
CA SER A 168 -17.49 7.92 -4.57
C SER A 168 -18.49 8.22 -3.44
N LYS A 169 -18.20 9.20 -2.56
CA LYS A 169 -19.17 9.65 -1.55
C LYS A 169 -20.46 10.17 -2.22
N SER A 170 -20.32 11.10 -3.17
CA SER A 170 -21.47 11.64 -3.90
C SER A 170 -22.21 10.57 -4.72
N LEU A 171 -21.47 9.60 -5.27
CA LEU A 171 -22.07 8.51 -6.04
C LEU A 171 -22.88 7.55 -5.16
N THR A 172 -22.44 7.31 -3.94
CA THR A 172 -23.19 6.54 -2.94
C THR A 172 -24.51 7.22 -2.59
N ASP A 173 -24.51 8.54 -2.34
CA ASP A 173 -25.73 9.31 -2.04
C ASP A 173 -26.71 9.27 -3.22
N GLN A 174 -26.21 9.41 -4.45
CA GLN A 174 -27.03 9.29 -5.66
C GLN A 174 -27.64 7.91 -5.82
N TYR A 175 -26.88 6.84 -5.51
CA TYR A 175 -27.37 5.48 -5.55
C TYR A 175 -28.45 5.21 -4.50
N GLN A 176 -28.29 5.73 -3.27
CA GLN A 176 -29.32 5.62 -2.23
C GLN A 176 -30.61 6.30 -2.69
N THR A 177 -30.56 7.51 -3.25
CA THR A 177 -31.71 8.21 -3.83
C THR A 177 -32.35 7.40 -4.97
N TYR A 178 -31.54 6.74 -5.80
CA TYR A 178 -32.04 5.86 -6.86
C TYR A 178 -32.77 4.65 -6.30
N CYS A 179 -32.26 4.02 -5.25
CA CYS A 179 -32.91 2.89 -4.59
C CYS A 179 -34.25 3.29 -3.97
N GLU A 180 -34.34 4.43 -3.30
CA GLU A 180 -35.58 4.98 -2.72
C GLU A 180 -36.65 5.21 -3.79
N ARG A 181 -36.28 5.84 -4.92
CA ARG A 181 -37.22 6.12 -6.04
C ARG A 181 -37.75 4.85 -6.70
N ASN A 182 -36.97 3.77 -6.73
CA ASN A 182 -37.36 2.51 -7.34
C ASN A 182 -37.94 1.49 -6.34
N ASN A 183 -38.18 1.90 -5.09
CA ASN A 183 -38.70 1.06 -4.01
C ASN A 183 -37.89 -0.23 -3.76
N PHE A 184 -36.58 -0.14 -3.86
CA PHE A 184 -35.66 -1.25 -3.55
C PHE A 184 -35.42 -1.34 -2.04
N HIS A 185 -36.46 -1.71 -1.27
CA HIS A 185 -36.43 -1.75 0.19
C HIS A 185 -35.72 -2.97 0.79
N ASP A 186 -35.50 -4.02 -0.01
CA ASP A 186 -34.87 -5.28 0.42
C ASP A 186 -33.34 -5.30 0.18
N ILE A 187 -32.77 -4.17 -0.18
CA ILE A 187 -31.34 -4.11 -0.45
C ILE A 187 -30.60 -3.79 0.86
N VAL A 188 -29.56 -4.57 1.12
CA VAL A 188 -28.58 -4.33 2.21
C VAL A 188 -28.04 -2.90 2.07
N ASP A 189 -27.83 -2.22 3.19
CA ASP A 189 -27.14 -0.91 3.20
C ASP A 189 -25.78 -1.07 2.51
N PHE A 190 -25.63 -0.39 1.36
CA PHE A 190 -24.53 -0.61 0.43
C PHE A 190 -23.86 0.70 0.05
N SER A 191 -22.62 0.87 0.46
CA SER A 191 -21.79 2.01 0.07
C SER A 191 -20.67 1.55 -0.86
N VAL A 192 -20.30 2.40 -1.83
CA VAL A 192 -19.38 2.04 -2.89
C VAL A 192 -18.27 3.04 -3.03
N MET A 193 -17.06 2.54 -3.23
CA MET A 193 -15.92 3.31 -3.69
C MET A 193 -15.56 2.88 -5.12
N VAL A 194 -15.73 3.77 -6.09
CA VAL A 194 -15.38 3.53 -7.49
C VAL A 194 -13.99 4.06 -7.76
N LEU A 195 -13.06 3.16 -8.07
CA LEU A 195 -11.65 3.41 -8.15
C LEU A 195 -11.14 3.23 -9.59
N LYS A 196 -10.33 4.16 -10.10
CA LYS A 196 -9.69 4.03 -11.42
C LYS A 196 -8.57 3.00 -11.39
N THR A 197 -8.64 1.98 -12.22
CA THR A 197 -7.69 0.85 -12.25
C THR A 197 -6.21 1.27 -12.28
N ASN A 198 -5.86 2.29 -13.08
CA ASN A 198 -4.46 2.68 -13.27
C ASN A 198 -3.87 3.49 -12.10
N SER A 199 -4.70 4.08 -11.25
CA SER A 199 -4.24 4.95 -10.15
C SER A 199 -4.04 4.19 -8.85
N TRP A 200 -4.77 3.09 -8.64
CA TRP A 200 -4.74 2.34 -7.39
C TRP A 200 -3.75 1.17 -7.43
N PRO A 201 -2.97 0.94 -6.35
CA PRO A 201 -1.98 -0.14 -6.29
C PRO A 201 -2.61 -1.48 -5.89
N PHE A 202 -3.82 -1.77 -6.37
CA PHE A 202 -4.53 -3.00 -6.06
C PHE A 202 -4.43 -4.01 -7.20
N SER A 203 -4.22 -5.27 -6.86
CA SER A 203 -4.24 -6.37 -7.82
C SER A 203 -5.68 -6.73 -8.23
N ALA A 204 -5.81 -7.33 -9.41
CA ALA A 204 -7.08 -7.89 -9.83
C ALA A 204 -7.59 -8.94 -8.82
N PRO A 205 -8.90 -8.95 -8.51
CA PRO A 205 -9.47 -9.92 -7.57
C PRO A 205 -9.39 -11.34 -8.15
N ARG A 206 -9.22 -12.32 -7.27
CA ARG A 206 -9.38 -13.73 -7.64
C ARG A 206 -10.87 -14.06 -7.70
N ASN A 207 -11.26 -14.89 -8.63
CA ASN A 207 -12.64 -15.35 -8.75
C ASN A 207 -12.99 -16.31 -7.62
N PHE A 208 -14.18 -16.15 -7.07
CA PHE A 208 -14.83 -17.06 -6.14
C PHE A 208 -16.36 -16.90 -6.24
N VAL A 209 -17.13 -17.77 -5.60
CA VAL A 209 -18.60 -17.71 -5.66
C VAL A 209 -19.13 -16.69 -4.65
N LEU A 210 -19.68 -15.59 -5.16
CA LEU A 210 -20.30 -14.56 -4.31
C LEU A 210 -21.72 -14.97 -3.94
N PRO A 211 -22.11 -14.99 -2.64
CA PRO A 211 -23.47 -15.27 -2.21
C PRO A 211 -24.50 -14.30 -2.81
N ILE A 212 -25.74 -14.77 -2.94
CA ILE A 212 -26.83 -14.00 -3.56
C ILE A 212 -27.08 -12.68 -2.80
N GLU A 213 -26.92 -12.70 -1.49
CA GLU A 213 -27.10 -11.54 -0.60
C GLU A 213 -26.13 -10.41 -0.92
N LEU A 214 -24.93 -10.73 -1.39
CA LEU A 214 -23.90 -9.75 -1.78
C LEU A 214 -23.93 -9.45 -3.27
N LYS A 215 -24.38 -10.42 -4.07
CA LYS A 215 -24.42 -10.28 -5.54
C LYS A 215 -25.50 -9.29 -5.97
N LYS A 216 -26.72 -9.36 -5.39
CA LYS A 216 -27.83 -8.49 -5.75
C LYS A 216 -27.52 -6.98 -5.59
N PRO A 217 -26.98 -6.48 -4.45
CA PRO A 217 -26.64 -5.07 -4.31
C PRO A 217 -25.59 -4.63 -5.33
N PHE A 218 -24.60 -5.48 -5.61
CA PHE A 218 -23.56 -5.17 -6.60
C PHE A 218 -24.12 -5.09 -8.03
N GLU A 219 -25.01 -6.00 -8.44
CA GLU A 219 -25.67 -5.99 -9.75
C GLU A 219 -26.57 -4.76 -9.89
N SER A 220 -27.34 -4.41 -8.86
CA SER A 220 -28.17 -3.21 -8.82
C SER A 220 -27.33 -1.95 -9.00
N PHE A 221 -26.24 -1.83 -8.23
CA PHE A 221 -25.32 -0.70 -8.39
C PHE A 221 -24.67 -0.66 -9.78
N THR A 222 -24.28 -1.81 -10.32
CA THR A 222 -23.68 -1.89 -11.65
C THR A 222 -24.66 -1.38 -12.72
N THR A 223 -25.94 -1.72 -12.62
CA THR A 223 -26.99 -1.24 -13.52
C THR A 223 -27.13 0.29 -13.42
N PHE A 224 -27.24 0.82 -12.21
CA PHE A 224 -27.27 2.27 -11.97
C PHE A 224 -26.05 2.99 -12.56
N TYR A 225 -24.84 2.46 -12.29
CA TYR A 225 -23.59 3.08 -12.75
C TYR A 225 -23.43 3.07 -14.27
N THR A 226 -23.78 1.96 -14.92
CA THR A 226 -23.66 1.82 -16.37
C THR A 226 -24.66 2.69 -17.15
N GLN A 227 -25.82 2.99 -16.57
CA GLN A 227 -26.77 3.96 -17.13
C GLN A 227 -26.18 5.37 -17.20
N GLN A 228 -25.34 5.75 -16.25
CA GLN A 228 -24.70 7.08 -16.20
C GLN A 228 -23.35 7.11 -16.96
N HIS A 229 -22.68 5.97 -17.08
CA HIS A 229 -21.30 5.89 -17.57
C HIS A 229 -21.15 4.81 -18.66
N ASN A 230 -21.53 5.14 -19.88
CA ASN A 230 -21.38 4.23 -21.03
C ASN A 230 -19.92 3.79 -21.26
N GLY A 231 -19.72 2.51 -21.54
CA GLY A 231 -18.42 1.94 -21.89
C GLY A 231 -17.50 1.64 -20.72
N ARG A 232 -17.94 1.87 -19.47
CA ARG A 232 -17.16 1.51 -18.26
C ARG A 232 -17.61 0.16 -17.71
N LYS A 233 -16.63 -0.64 -17.28
CA LYS A 233 -16.87 -1.93 -16.63
C LYS A 233 -16.45 -1.85 -15.17
N LEU A 234 -17.31 -2.26 -14.25
CA LEU A 234 -17.00 -2.39 -12.83
C LEU A 234 -16.48 -3.80 -12.52
N ILE A 235 -15.49 -3.87 -11.65
CA ILE A 235 -14.94 -5.11 -11.10
C ILE A 235 -14.92 -4.94 -9.59
N LEU A 236 -15.58 -5.86 -8.87
CA LEU A 236 -15.61 -5.81 -7.42
C LEU A 236 -14.27 -6.27 -6.82
N LEU A 237 -13.65 -5.43 -6.01
CA LEU A 237 -12.41 -5.73 -5.30
C LEU A 237 -12.71 -6.40 -3.95
N HIS A 238 -12.96 -7.70 -3.98
CA HIS A 238 -13.37 -8.49 -2.81
C HIS A 238 -12.39 -8.38 -1.64
N GLN A 239 -11.09 -8.36 -1.93
CA GLN A 239 -10.03 -8.28 -0.92
C GLN A 239 -10.01 -6.95 -0.15
N HIS A 240 -10.68 -5.93 -0.66
CA HIS A 240 -10.81 -4.60 -0.04
C HIS A 240 -12.23 -4.27 0.38
N SER A 241 -13.16 -5.21 0.16
CA SER A 241 -14.56 -5.07 0.55
C SER A 241 -14.80 -5.68 1.93
N LYS A 242 -15.64 -5.04 2.71
CA LYS A 242 -15.98 -5.42 4.09
C LYS A 242 -17.41 -5.03 4.38
N GLY A 243 -17.96 -5.58 5.45
CA GLY A 243 -19.30 -5.26 5.88
C GLY A 243 -19.56 -5.68 7.31
N ASP A 244 -20.73 -5.33 7.78
CA ASP A 244 -21.20 -5.67 9.11
C ASP A 244 -22.27 -6.76 9.01
N LEU A 245 -22.05 -7.87 9.73
CA LEU A 245 -23.04 -8.93 9.91
C LEU A 245 -23.61 -8.86 11.33
N GLN A 246 -24.91 -9.04 11.47
CA GLN A 246 -25.55 -9.16 12.77
C GLN A 246 -25.85 -10.62 13.09
N THR A 247 -25.47 -11.07 14.27
CA THR A 247 -25.84 -12.42 14.74
C THR A 247 -27.33 -12.45 15.10
N LEU A 248 -28.08 -13.42 14.55
CA LEU A 248 -29.51 -13.62 14.86
C LEU A 248 -29.76 -14.88 15.70
N TYR A 249 -28.76 -15.74 15.85
CA TYR A 249 -28.82 -17.04 16.54
C TYR A 249 -28.38 -16.95 18.01
N THR A 250 -27.88 -15.81 18.46
CA THR A 250 -27.42 -15.57 19.83
C THR A 250 -28.45 -14.76 20.61
N GLU A 251 -28.55 -15.00 21.94
CA GLU A 251 -29.44 -14.22 22.81
C GLU A 251 -29.16 -12.72 22.74
N GLN A 252 -27.89 -12.36 22.86
CA GLN A 252 -27.42 -10.99 22.61
C GLN A 252 -26.99 -10.84 21.16
N LYS A 253 -27.50 -9.82 20.46
CA LYS A 253 -27.12 -9.51 19.11
C LYS A 253 -25.73 -8.88 19.07
N TYR A 254 -24.83 -9.43 18.26
CA TYR A 254 -23.48 -8.90 18.01
C TYR A 254 -23.38 -8.37 16.60
N THR A 255 -22.65 -7.27 16.43
CA THR A 255 -22.27 -6.76 15.11
C THR A 255 -20.84 -7.19 14.82
N LEU A 256 -20.66 -8.00 13.78
CA LEU A 256 -19.39 -8.54 13.33
C LEU A 256 -18.89 -7.72 12.16
N HIS A 257 -17.80 -6.98 12.34
CA HIS A 257 -17.14 -6.31 11.24
C HIS A 257 -16.18 -7.29 10.55
N VAL A 258 -16.51 -7.69 9.33
CA VAL A 258 -15.90 -8.82 8.61
C VAL A 258 -15.43 -8.43 7.22
N SER A 259 -14.39 -9.11 6.72
CA SER A 259 -14.02 -9.08 5.29
C SER A 259 -15.07 -9.83 4.46
N THR A 260 -15.06 -9.59 3.14
CA THR A 260 -15.95 -10.34 2.23
C THR A 260 -15.76 -11.85 2.33
N TYR A 261 -14.55 -12.33 2.53
CA TYR A 261 -14.28 -13.78 2.62
C TYR A 261 -14.85 -14.39 3.91
N GLU A 262 -14.70 -13.72 5.04
CA GLU A 262 -15.33 -14.14 6.30
C GLU A 262 -16.85 -14.11 6.18
N MET A 263 -17.41 -13.07 5.54
CA MET A 263 -18.83 -12.92 5.28
C MET A 263 -19.39 -14.09 4.45
N VAL A 264 -18.68 -14.47 3.38
CA VAL A 264 -19.06 -15.58 2.50
C VAL A 264 -19.12 -16.90 3.29
N ILE A 265 -18.13 -17.17 4.13
CA ILE A 265 -18.10 -18.39 4.98
C ILE A 265 -19.22 -18.37 6.02
N LEU A 266 -19.44 -17.26 6.71
CA LEU A 266 -20.49 -17.15 7.74
C LEU A 266 -21.90 -17.25 7.15
N LEU A 267 -22.15 -16.72 5.95
CA LEU A 267 -23.44 -16.82 5.26
C LEU A 267 -23.81 -18.26 4.85
N LEU A 268 -22.85 -19.18 4.74
CA LEU A 268 -23.16 -20.60 4.50
C LEU A 268 -24.03 -21.18 5.62
N PHE A 269 -23.86 -20.73 6.84
CA PHE A 269 -24.64 -21.22 7.99
C PHE A 269 -26.11 -20.80 7.96
N ASN A 270 -26.51 -19.87 7.11
CA ASN A 270 -27.92 -19.59 6.83
C ASN A 270 -28.59 -20.74 6.04
N LYS A 271 -27.80 -21.53 5.30
CA LYS A 271 -28.31 -22.68 4.53
C LYS A 271 -28.36 -23.96 5.35
N ARG A 272 -27.34 -24.22 6.19
CA ARG A 272 -27.21 -25.43 7.02
C ARG A 272 -26.43 -25.10 8.30
N PRO A 273 -26.77 -25.73 9.46
CA PRO A 273 -26.10 -25.46 10.72
C PRO A 273 -24.69 -26.05 10.83
N SER A 274 -24.35 -27.03 9.98
CA SER A 274 -23.05 -27.71 9.96
C SER A 274 -22.58 -27.97 8.54
N TRP A 275 -21.26 -27.86 8.33
CA TRP A 275 -20.58 -28.04 7.06
C TRP A 275 -19.27 -28.78 7.22
N THR A 276 -18.93 -29.69 6.32
CA THR A 276 -17.55 -30.19 6.23
C THR A 276 -16.66 -29.12 5.57
N VAL A 277 -15.39 -29.09 5.95
CA VAL A 277 -14.42 -28.14 5.40
C VAL A 277 -14.33 -28.23 3.87
N GLU A 278 -14.32 -29.45 3.34
CA GLU A 278 -14.34 -29.73 1.89
C GLU A 278 -15.53 -29.07 1.20
N ARG A 279 -16.75 -29.30 1.72
CA ARG A 279 -17.96 -28.71 1.14
C ARG A 279 -17.99 -27.18 1.24
N MET A 280 -17.46 -26.62 2.34
CA MET A 280 -17.38 -25.15 2.48
C MET A 280 -16.46 -24.57 1.40
N GLN A 281 -15.33 -25.24 1.11
CA GLN A 281 -14.41 -24.81 0.07
C GLN A 281 -15.03 -24.96 -1.33
N ASP A 282 -15.71 -26.07 -1.60
CA ASP A 282 -16.39 -26.33 -2.87
C ASP A 282 -17.52 -25.31 -3.14
N GLU A 283 -18.32 -24.97 -2.14
CA GLU A 283 -19.41 -23.99 -2.28
C GLU A 283 -18.90 -22.56 -2.48
N THR A 284 -17.78 -22.21 -1.85
CA THR A 284 -17.24 -20.85 -1.88
C THR A 284 -16.27 -20.63 -3.03
N GLN A 285 -15.56 -21.67 -3.47
CA GLN A 285 -14.48 -21.60 -4.48
C GLN A 285 -13.39 -20.56 -4.14
N ILE A 286 -13.22 -20.27 -2.84
CA ILE A 286 -12.15 -19.40 -2.34
C ILE A 286 -10.81 -20.12 -2.56
N ASP A 287 -9.75 -19.36 -2.93
CA ASP A 287 -8.39 -19.89 -3.02
C ASP A 287 -8.02 -20.66 -1.74
N VAL A 288 -7.47 -21.86 -1.88
CA VAL A 288 -7.22 -22.79 -0.78
C VAL A 288 -6.45 -22.16 0.37
N HIS A 289 -5.38 -21.43 0.06
CA HIS A 289 -4.56 -20.80 1.10
C HIS A 289 -5.32 -19.71 1.84
N LEU A 290 -6.06 -18.87 1.12
CA LEU A 290 -6.88 -17.82 1.70
C LEU A 290 -8.04 -18.39 2.51
N PHE A 291 -8.67 -19.47 2.01
CA PHE A 291 -9.74 -20.17 2.72
C PHE A 291 -9.28 -20.67 4.09
N TRP A 292 -8.10 -21.33 4.15
CA TRP A 292 -7.55 -21.79 5.42
C TRP A 292 -7.27 -20.64 6.39
N GLN A 293 -6.71 -19.54 5.93
CA GLN A 293 -6.45 -18.38 6.78
C GLN A 293 -7.73 -17.82 7.38
N VAL A 294 -8.77 -17.66 6.57
CA VAL A 294 -10.07 -17.13 6.99
C VAL A 294 -10.75 -18.11 7.97
N LEU A 295 -10.73 -19.40 7.68
CA LEU A 295 -11.31 -20.43 8.54
C LEU A 295 -10.63 -20.46 9.91
N CYS A 296 -9.30 -20.45 9.96
CA CYS A 296 -8.54 -20.38 11.22
C CYS A 296 -8.87 -19.12 12.03
N ASN A 297 -9.00 -17.95 11.39
CA ASN A 297 -9.40 -16.73 12.08
C ASN A 297 -10.80 -16.82 12.70
N LEU A 298 -11.76 -17.39 11.98
CA LEU A 298 -13.10 -17.58 12.46
C LEU A 298 -13.16 -18.59 13.62
N LEU A 299 -12.38 -19.67 13.59
CA LEU A 299 -12.24 -20.61 14.71
C LEU A 299 -11.59 -19.95 15.93
N LYS A 300 -10.51 -19.21 15.76
CA LYS A 300 -9.87 -18.43 16.84
C LYS A 300 -10.80 -17.40 17.46
N SER A 301 -11.72 -16.85 16.70
CA SER A 301 -12.75 -15.92 17.20
C SER A 301 -13.84 -16.60 18.02
N LYS A 302 -13.91 -17.95 18.01
CA LYS A 302 -14.92 -18.77 18.67
C LYS A 302 -16.36 -18.53 18.15
N LEU A 303 -16.53 -17.92 16.98
CA LEU A 303 -17.83 -17.76 16.30
C LEU A 303 -18.28 -19.05 15.63
N ILE A 304 -17.35 -19.86 15.20
CA ILE A 304 -17.54 -21.20 14.69
C ILE A 304 -16.71 -22.18 15.51
N THR A 305 -17.13 -23.42 15.56
CA THR A 305 -16.46 -24.47 16.31
C THR A 305 -16.23 -25.68 15.44
N CYS A 306 -15.19 -26.45 15.75
CA CYS A 306 -14.89 -27.75 15.18
C CYS A 306 -14.86 -28.76 16.31
N PRO A 307 -15.85 -29.68 16.42
CA PRO A 307 -15.89 -30.66 17.51
C PRO A 307 -14.69 -31.60 17.56
N GLU A 308 -14.00 -31.80 16.41
CA GLU A 308 -12.85 -32.67 16.28
C GLU A 308 -11.54 -32.04 16.80
N ILE A 309 -11.54 -30.75 17.13
CA ILE A 309 -10.37 -30.01 17.63
C ILE A 309 -10.59 -29.58 19.07
N ASN A 310 -9.64 -29.92 19.96
CA ASN A 310 -9.72 -29.51 21.36
C ASN A 310 -9.48 -27.98 21.49
N ASN A 311 -10.25 -27.32 22.36
CA ASN A 311 -10.16 -25.87 22.58
C ASN A 311 -8.76 -25.38 23.02
N ASN A 312 -7.94 -26.23 23.62
CA ASN A 312 -6.57 -25.91 24.05
C ASN A 312 -5.59 -25.85 22.85
N GLU A 313 -5.85 -26.58 21.78
CA GLU A 313 -5.07 -26.57 20.55
C GLU A 313 -5.37 -25.32 19.69
N LEU A 314 -6.51 -24.67 19.92
CA LEU A 314 -6.91 -23.44 19.24
C LEU A 314 -6.15 -22.19 19.76
N GLU A 315 -5.57 -22.25 20.97
CA GLU A 315 -4.82 -21.14 21.59
C GLU A 315 -3.32 -21.17 21.25
N GLU A 316 -2.76 -22.34 20.93
CA GLU A 316 -1.43 -22.50 20.36
C GLU A 316 -1.50 -22.29 18.83
N ASP A 317 -0.47 -21.72 18.24
CA ASP A 317 -0.44 -21.34 16.81
C ASP A 317 -0.89 -22.49 15.90
N LEU A 318 -2.16 -22.48 15.51
CA LEU A 318 -2.71 -23.35 14.46
C LEU A 318 -1.88 -23.10 13.17
N ASN A 319 -0.97 -24.01 12.88
CA ASN A 319 -0.27 -24.01 11.61
C ASN A 319 -1.21 -24.44 10.48
N GLU A 320 -1.38 -23.58 9.51
CA GLU A 320 -2.42 -23.57 8.46
C GLU A 320 -2.61 -24.87 7.67
N LYS A 321 -1.79 -25.90 7.85
CA LYS A 321 -1.82 -27.09 7.00
C LYS A 321 -1.96 -28.45 7.70
N ASN A 322 -1.70 -28.54 9.00
CA ASN A 322 -1.59 -29.86 9.65
C ASN A 322 -2.72 -30.19 10.63
N ASP A 323 -3.46 -29.20 11.14
CA ASP A 323 -4.33 -29.40 12.29
C ASP A 323 -5.82 -29.58 11.92
N ILE A 324 -6.25 -29.10 10.75
CA ILE A 324 -7.65 -29.21 10.31
C ILE A 324 -7.72 -30.07 9.04
N LYS A 325 -8.50 -31.16 9.09
CA LYS A 325 -8.72 -32.06 7.94
C LYS A 325 -9.96 -31.66 7.14
N MET A 326 -9.97 -31.96 5.84
CA MET A 326 -11.08 -31.63 4.93
C MET A 326 -12.41 -32.25 5.33
N ASN A 327 -12.39 -33.39 6.04
CA ASN A 327 -13.60 -34.09 6.53
C ASN A 327 -14.11 -33.60 7.88
N TYR A 328 -13.44 -32.65 8.54
CA TYR A 328 -13.88 -32.09 9.82
C TYR A 328 -15.16 -31.28 9.67
N ASN A 329 -16.01 -31.33 10.69
CA ASN A 329 -17.28 -30.62 10.73
C ASN A 329 -17.11 -29.26 11.41
N ILE A 330 -17.54 -28.22 10.73
CA ILE A 330 -17.58 -26.85 11.24
C ILE A 330 -19.03 -26.51 11.57
N GLN A 331 -19.25 -25.98 12.75
CA GLN A 331 -20.58 -25.60 13.25
C GLN A 331 -20.56 -24.18 13.78
N ILE A 332 -21.73 -23.51 13.74
CA ILE A 332 -21.87 -22.22 14.37
C ILE A 332 -21.90 -22.37 15.90
N ALA A 333 -21.26 -21.47 16.62
CA ALA A 333 -21.20 -21.51 18.07
C ALA A 333 -22.46 -20.88 18.68
N ASN A 334 -23.50 -21.66 18.90
CA ASN A 334 -24.78 -21.17 19.47
C ASN A 334 -24.62 -20.52 20.87
N ASN A 335 -23.61 -20.92 21.62
CA ASN A 335 -23.32 -20.41 22.96
C ASN A 335 -22.27 -19.26 22.94
N PHE A 336 -22.06 -18.64 21.82
CA PHE A 336 -21.09 -17.55 21.70
C PHE A 336 -21.44 -16.40 22.63
N LYS A 337 -20.45 -15.97 23.45
CA LYS A 337 -20.57 -14.83 24.37
C LYS A 337 -19.32 -13.97 24.27
N SER A 338 -19.51 -12.67 24.15
CA SER A 338 -18.44 -11.68 24.16
C SER A 338 -18.80 -10.49 25.03
N LYS A 339 -17.80 -9.88 25.66
CA LYS A 339 -17.97 -8.61 26.39
C LYS A 339 -18.23 -7.42 25.46
N LYS A 340 -17.79 -7.54 24.18
CA LYS A 340 -17.93 -6.48 23.17
C LYS A 340 -19.12 -6.81 22.28
N VAL A 341 -20.02 -5.87 22.09
CA VAL A 341 -21.16 -5.98 21.16
C VAL A 341 -20.71 -5.83 19.70
N LYS A 342 -19.70 -4.98 19.46
CA LYS A 342 -19.07 -4.82 18.13
C LYS A 342 -17.74 -5.57 18.12
N ILE A 343 -17.61 -6.55 17.24
CA ILE A 343 -16.45 -7.43 17.13
C ILE A 343 -15.80 -7.23 15.76
N ASN A 344 -14.54 -6.81 15.74
CA ASN A 344 -13.79 -6.66 14.53
C ASN A 344 -12.98 -7.94 14.26
N LEU A 345 -13.31 -8.66 13.19
CA LEU A 345 -12.63 -9.87 12.73
C LEU A 345 -11.61 -9.58 11.63
N ASN A 346 -11.73 -8.43 10.97
CA ASN A 346 -10.85 -8.02 9.89
C ASN A 346 -9.48 -7.59 10.44
N VAL A 347 -8.71 -8.55 10.96
CA VAL A 347 -7.36 -8.34 11.49
C VAL A 347 -6.32 -8.71 10.42
N PRO A 348 -5.43 -7.79 10.02
CA PRO A 348 -4.38 -8.10 9.05
C PRO A 348 -3.43 -9.19 9.54
N ILE A 349 -3.12 -10.16 8.70
CA ILE A 349 -2.20 -11.25 9.03
C ILE A 349 -0.75 -10.76 8.80
N LYS A 350 0.07 -10.73 9.83
CA LYS A 350 1.46 -10.25 9.81
C LYS A 350 2.35 -10.92 8.76
N SER A 351 2.15 -12.21 8.48
CA SER A 351 2.92 -12.95 7.48
C SER A 351 2.69 -12.47 6.03
N VAL A 352 1.51 -11.91 5.75
CA VAL A 352 1.17 -11.35 4.44
C VAL A 352 1.86 -10.02 4.21
N GLU A 353 2.00 -9.20 5.27
CA GLU A 353 2.65 -7.89 5.18
C GLU A 353 4.14 -8.01 4.79
N GLN A 354 4.86 -9.00 5.28
CA GLN A 354 6.28 -9.18 4.98
C GLN A 354 6.53 -9.63 3.53
N LYS A 355 5.74 -10.59 3.03
CA LYS A 355 5.74 -10.99 1.61
C LYS A 355 5.35 -9.84 0.67
N ASP A 356 4.47 -8.98 1.12
CA ASP A 356 4.02 -7.78 0.42
C ASP A 356 5.14 -6.73 0.28
N ILE A 357 6.01 -6.58 1.29
CA ILE A 357 7.16 -5.66 1.26
C ILE A 357 8.21 -6.14 0.25
N GLU A 358 8.56 -7.44 0.28
CA GLU A 358 9.49 -8.00 -0.70
C GLU A 358 8.97 -7.90 -2.14
N GLY A 359 7.67 -8.17 -2.34
CA GLY A 359 7.00 -7.99 -3.62
C GLY A 359 7.08 -6.55 -4.11
N LEU A 360 6.95 -5.59 -3.20
CA LEU A 360 7.04 -4.16 -3.50
C LEU A 360 8.45 -3.76 -3.95
N TYR A 361 9.49 -4.23 -3.27
CA TYR A 361 10.87 -3.99 -3.70
C TYR A 361 11.18 -4.54 -5.10
N ARG A 362 10.71 -5.76 -5.41
CA ARG A 362 10.85 -6.36 -6.75
C ARG A 362 10.13 -5.54 -7.83
N THR A 363 8.96 -4.98 -7.49
CA THR A 363 8.22 -4.10 -8.40
C THR A 363 8.99 -2.81 -8.66
N ILE A 364 9.56 -2.18 -7.62
CA ILE A 364 10.38 -0.97 -7.75
C ILE A 364 11.55 -1.20 -8.70
N ASP A 365 12.26 -2.32 -8.57
CA ASP A 365 13.40 -2.63 -9.43
C ASP A 365 12.97 -2.85 -10.90
N LYS A 366 11.82 -3.48 -11.15
CA LYS A 366 11.24 -3.60 -12.49
C LYS A 366 10.84 -2.24 -13.07
N ASP A 367 10.18 -1.39 -12.28
CA ASP A 367 9.77 -0.05 -12.69
C ASP A 367 10.99 0.81 -13.05
N ARG A 368 12.07 0.74 -12.26
CA ARG A 368 13.35 1.44 -12.55
C ARG A 368 13.95 1.01 -13.89
N ILE A 369 13.99 -0.30 -14.17
CA ILE A 369 14.47 -0.81 -15.45
C ILE A 369 13.61 -0.26 -16.59
N GLY A 370 12.28 -0.24 -16.44
CA GLY A 370 11.37 0.35 -17.43
C GLY A 370 11.63 1.83 -17.67
N LEU A 371 11.83 2.62 -16.61
CA LEU A 371 12.13 4.04 -16.71
C LEU A 371 13.49 4.31 -17.38
N ILE A 372 14.52 3.52 -17.05
CA ILE A 372 15.84 3.63 -17.67
C ILE A 372 15.75 3.32 -19.17
N ARG A 373 15.06 2.23 -19.55
CA ARG A 373 14.85 1.87 -20.96
C ARG A 373 14.11 2.96 -21.73
N ALA A 374 13.02 3.49 -21.15
CA ALA A 374 12.26 4.56 -21.76
C ALA A 374 13.08 5.84 -21.95
N ALA A 375 13.93 6.20 -20.98
CA ALA A 375 14.82 7.34 -21.08
C ALA A 375 15.89 7.12 -22.17
N LEU A 376 16.51 5.94 -22.22
CA LEU A 376 17.48 5.56 -23.25
C LEU A 376 16.89 5.66 -24.66
N VAL A 377 15.71 5.05 -24.88
CA VAL A 377 15.03 5.08 -26.19
C VAL A 377 14.64 6.51 -26.58
N ARG A 378 14.07 7.28 -25.65
CA ARG A 378 13.68 8.68 -25.91
C ARG A 378 14.89 9.54 -26.28
N THR A 379 16.01 9.41 -25.57
CA THR A 379 17.24 10.14 -25.84
C THR A 379 17.80 9.76 -27.22
N MET A 380 17.91 8.46 -27.50
CA MET A 380 18.43 8.00 -28.78
C MET A 380 17.52 8.36 -29.96
N LYS A 381 16.22 8.29 -29.79
CA LYS A 381 15.23 8.71 -30.80
C LYS A 381 15.39 10.19 -31.18
N SER A 382 15.73 11.05 -30.21
CA SER A 382 15.93 12.49 -30.48
C SER A 382 17.30 12.80 -31.04
N ARG A 383 18.34 12.05 -30.67
CA ARG A 383 19.75 12.31 -31.06
C ARG A 383 20.20 11.53 -32.30
N GLN A 384 19.50 10.42 -32.61
CA GLN A 384 19.81 9.46 -33.68
C GLN A 384 21.12 8.71 -33.48
N THR A 385 22.21 9.41 -33.23
CA THR A 385 23.55 8.86 -32.97
C THR A 385 24.18 9.54 -31.77
N LEU A 386 24.71 8.76 -30.82
CA LEU A 386 25.33 9.31 -29.60
C LEU A 386 26.40 8.36 -29.05
N LYS A 387 27.45 8.94 -28.43
CA LYS A 387 28.45 8.16 -27.69
C LYS A 387 27.84 7.49 -26.48
N HIS A 388 28.24 6.24 -26.23
CA HIS A 388 27.78 5.45 -25.10
C HIS A 388 27.92 6.17 -23.74
N SER A 389 29.07 6.86 -23.54
CA SER A 389 29.33 7.64 -22.31
C SER A 389 28.39 8.85 -22.17
N LEU A 390 28.09 9.56 -23.23
CA LEU A 390 27.20 10.71 -23.25
C LEU A 390 25.74 10.26 -23.03
N LEU A 391 25.33 9.16 -23.64
CA LEU A 391 24.02 8.58 -23.46
C LEU A 391 23.78 8.24 -21.97
N MET A 392 24.75 7.59 -21.31
CA MET A 392 24.67 7.31 -19.90
C MET A 392 24.55 8.57 -19.04
N GLN A 393 25.34 9.61 -19.31
CA GLN A 393 25.30 10.88 -18.58
C GLN A 393 23.95 11.57 -18.75
N GLU A 394 23.40 11.61 -19.96
CA GLU A 394 22.10 12.22 -20.22
C GLU A 394 20.95 11.49 -19.49
N VAL A 395 20.97 10.17 -19.48
CA VAL A 395 19.99 9.35 -18.74
C VAL A 395 20.15 9.52 -17.23
N ILE A 396 21.39 9.56 -16.71
CA ILE A 396 21.64 9.83 -15.30
C ILE A 396 21.09 11.21 -14.93
N HIS A 397 21.34 12.23 -15.73
CA HIS A 397 20.82 13.58 -15.47
C HIS A 397 19.28 13.60 -15.44
N GLN A 398 18.60 12.93 -16.37
CA GLN A 398 17.14 12.89 -16.44
C GLN A 398 16.48 12.20 -15.24
N LEU A 399 17.11 11.16 -14.69
CA LEU A 399 16.52 10.31 -13.68
C LEU A 399 17.09 10.51 -12.26
N SER A 400 18.15 11.30 -12.10
CA SER A 400 18.84 11.51 -10.81
C SER A 400 17.94 12.13 -9.73
N SER A 401 16.94 12.92 -10.11
CA SER A 401 15.95 13.49 -9.19
C SER A 401 14.99 12.44 -8.62
N ARG A 402 14.91 11.27 -9.24
CA ARG A 402 13.97 10.20 -8.91
C ARG A 402 14.58 9.13 -8.00
N PHE A 403 15.75 8.64 -8.41
CA PHE A 403 16.47 7.60 -7.66
C PHE A 403 17.95 7.59 -8.07
N LYS A 404 18.77 6.99 -7.19
CA LYS A 404 20.19 6.80 -7.46
C LYS A 404 20.40 5.70 -8.50
N LEU A 405 20.88 6.08 -9.68
CA LEU A 405 21.15 5.14 -10.76
C LEU A 405 22.47 4.39 -10.53
N GLN A 406 22.44 3.12 -10.91
CA GLN A 406 23.60 2.25 -10.90
C GLN A 406 24.12 2.05 -12.33
N ILE A 407 25.35 2.43 -12.60
CA ILE A 407 25.99 2.30 -13.92
C ILE A 407 25.86 0.90 -14.53
N PRO A 408 26.08 -0.21 -13.78
CA PRO A 408 25.91 -1.56 -14.31
C PRO A 408 24.50 -1.84 -14.83
N VAL A 409 23.47 -1.29 -14.18
CA VAL A 409 22.07 -1.49 -14.59
C VAL A 409 21.78 -0.75 -15.90
N ILE A 410 22.31 0.49 -16.06
CA ILE A 410 22.16 1.25 -17.30
C ILE A 410 22.83 0.50 -18.46
N LYS A 411 24.07 0.02 -18.26
CA LYS A 411 24.79 -0.77 -19.26
C LYS A 411 24.00 -2.01 -19.68
N LYS A 412 23.47 -2.76 -18.71
CA LYS A 412 22.62 -3.94 -18.98
C LYS A 412 21.35 -3.58 -19.79
N CYS A 413 20.75 -2.42 -19.54
CA CYS A 413 19.61 -1.95 -20.32
C CYS A 413 20.02 -1.60 -21.77
N ILE A 414 21.19 -0.98 -21.97
CA ILE A 414 21.71 -0.67 -23.30
C ILE A 414 21.96 -1.96 -24.09
N GLU A 415 22.65 -2.95 -23.51
CA GLU A 415 22.91 -4.23 -24.18
C GLU A 415 21.60 -4.93 -24.57
N LYS A 416 20.61 -4.93 -23.69
CA LYS A 416 19.28 -5.47 -24.02
C LYS A 416 18.61 -4.74 -25.19
N LEU A 417 18.70 -3.41 -25.24
CA LEU A 417 18.14 -2.63 -26.34
C LEU A 417 18.88 -2.85 -27.66
N ILE A 418 20.18 -3.22 -27.62
CA ILE A 418 20.95 -3.65 -28.79
C ILE A 418 20.47 -5.05 -29.25
N GLU A 419 20.33 -6.01 -28.33
CA GLU A 419 19.80 -7.35 -28.63
C GLU A 419 18.39 -7.30 -29.26
N GLU A 420 17.55 -6.40 -28.75
CA GLU A 420 16.17 -6.17 -29.23
C GLU A 420 16.12 -5.31 -30.52
N LYS A 421 17.28 -4.92 -31.11
CA LYS A 421 17.40 -4.12 -32.34
C LYS A 421 16.79 -2.71 -32.27
N TYR A 422 16.73 -2.12 -31.11
CA TYR A 422 16.44 -0.69 -30.97
C TYR A 422 17.68 0.16 -31.23
N PHE A 423 18.87 -0.36 -30.90
CA PHE A 423 20.16 0.29 -31.08
C PHE A 423 21.11 -0.66 -31.80
N GLU A 424 22.11 -0.09 -32.45
CA GLU A 424 23.27 -0.81 -32.97
C GLU A 424 24.58 -0.08 -32.64
N ARG A 425 25.68 -0.83 -32.54
CA ARG A 425 27.02 -0.25 -32.42
C ARG A 425 27.53 0.06 -33.81
N GLN A 426 28.17 1.22 -33.97
CA GLN A 426 28.75 1.62 -35.26
C GLN A 426 29.99 0.78 -35.55
N SER A 427 30.10 0.24 -36.77
CA SER A 427 31.19 -0.69 -37.16
C SER A 427 32.60 -0.10 -37.06
N ASN A 428 32.73 1.22 -37.20
CA ASN A 428 34.03 1.91 -37.17
C ASN A 428 34.38 2.51 -35.79
N GLU A 429 33.40 2.67 -34.88
CA GLU A 429 33.59 3.22 -33.54
C GLU A 429 32.67 2.45 -32.56
N ASN A 430 33.19 1.46 -31.87
CA ASN A 430 32.45 0.63 -30.92
C ASN A 430 31.81 1.43 -29.78
N ASP A 431 32.19 2.67 -29.56
CA ASP A 431 31.65 3.56 -28.51
C ASP A 431 30.46 4.42 -29.00
N MET A 432 30.16 4.38 -30.31
CA MET A 432 29.02 5.06 -30.91
C MET A 432 27.83 4.12 -31.06
N LEU A 433 26.68 4.63 -30.70
CA LEU A 433 25.38 3.95 -30.81
C LEU A 433 24.48 4.68 -31.79
N ASN A 434 23.82 3.95 -32.68
CA ASN A 434 22.81 4.43 -33.62
C ASN A 434 21.43 3.94 -33.20
N TYR A 435 20.43 4.77 -33.40
CA TYR A 435 19.03 4.42 -33.23
C TYR A 435 18.48 3.72 -34.48
N LEU A 436 17.80 2.56 -34.32
CA LEU A 436 17.32 1.76 -35.45
C LEU A 436 15.80 1.80 -35.61
N ALA A 437 15.02 1.97 -34.50
CA ALA A 437 13.56 1.81 -34.49
C ALA A 437 12.77 3.10 -34.73
#